data_89397baa6ac47b2cf1352d288bb04935
#
_entry.id   89397baa6ac47b2cf1352d288bb04935
#
_cell.length_a   1.000
_cell.length_b   1.000
_cell.length_c   1.000
_cell.angle_alpha   90.00
_cell.angle_beta   90.00
_cell.angle_gamma   90.00
#
_symmetry.space_group_name_H-M   'P 1'
#
loop_
_entity.id
_entity.type
_entity.pdbx_description
1 polymer ?
#
loop_
_entity_poly.entity_id
_entity_poly.type
_entity_poly.pdbx_seq_one_letter_code
_entity_poly.pdbx_strand_id
1 'polypeptide(L)'
;MRSRHTFSLVRLCLLAALLLSFALPMAAQTSTDGTAKMVSLMQANNYSFTTTRSPTVWVIHFTGTHLKDIKVVLAIDVANNQMVIFVTVVEKRRMPVTTDFLHQLLKFNHEFDRVKVGLDADDDLSVRIDAPLRISDATDFHDIVTQIKNASDEIYGKIEPNLLP
;
A
#
# COMPACT_ATOMS: atom_id res chain seq x y z
N MET A 1 42.30 -56.00 3.68
CA MET A 1 42.32 -54.54 3.48
C MET A 1 41.03 -54.06 2.81
N ARG A 2 39.97 -53.93 3.57
CA ARG A 2 38.68 -53.33 3.12
C ARG A 2 37.96 -52.81 4.35
N SER A 3 38.09 -51.55 4.73
CA SER A 3 37.16 -50.85 5.65
C SER A 3 37.63 -49.42 6.00
N ARG A 4 37.86 -48.53 5.02
CA ARG A 4 38.15 -47.13 5.32
C ARG A 4 37.31 -46.10 4.55
N HIS A 5 36.46 -46.54 3.60
CA HIS A 5 35.72 -45.58 2.77
C HIS A 5 34.26 -45.37 3.14
N THR A 6 33.68 -46.22 3.97
CA THR A 6 32.26 -46.11 4.40
C THR A 6 32.01 -45.01 5.43
N PHE A 7 33.00 -44.66 6.25
CA PHE A 7 32.86 -43.63 7.30
C PHE A 7 32.86 -42.18 6.75
N SER A 8 33.43 -41.97 5.57
CA SER A 8 33.50 -40.61 4.98
C SER A 8 32.21 -40.19 4.32
N LEU A 9 31.48 -41.12 3.70
CA LEU A 9 30.19 -40.82 3.04
C LEU A 9 29.07 -40.51 4.03
N VAL A 10 29.00 -41.20 5.15
CA VAL A 10 27.99 -40.96 6.19
C VAL A 10 28.18 -39.57 6.86
N ARG A 11 29.44 -39.15 7.07
CA ARG A 11 29.73 -37.81 7.60
C ARG A 11 29.40 -36.68 6.62
N LEU A 12 29.58 -36.91 5.33
CA LEU A 12 29.25 -35.94 4.30
C LEU A 12 27.74 -35.76 4.14
N CYS A 13 26.97 -36.85 4.21
CA CYS A 13 25.50 -36.78 4.17
C CYS A 13 24.90 -36.13 5.42
N LEU A 14 25.49 -36.32 6.60
CA LEU A 14 25.03 -35.65 7.85
C LEU A 14 25.32 -34.16 7.84
N LEU A 15 26.42 -33.68 7.28
CA LEU A 15 26.75 -32.28 7.10
C LEU A 15 25.85 -31.61 6.05
N ALA A 16 25.49 -32.29 4.98
CA ALA A 16 24.55 -31.77 3.97
C ALA A 16 23.12 -31.67 4.51
N ALA A 17 22.68 -32.62 5.32
CA ALA A 17 21.36 -32.57 5.97
C ALA A 17 21.24 -31.44 7.01
N LEU A 18 22.33 -31.08 7.68
CA LEU A 18 22.34 -29.98 8.66
C LEU A 18 22.30 -28.60 8.00
N LEU A 19 22.80 -28.46 6.77
CA LEU A 19 22.77 -27.18 6.03
C LEU A 19 21.43 -26.91 5.33
N LEU A 20 20.60 -27.93 5.08
CA LEU A 20 19.25 -27.74 4.53
C LEU A 20 18.21 -27.30 5.57
N SER A 21 18.51 -27.40 6.86
CA SER A 21 17.54 -27.10 7.93
C SER A 21 17.43 -25.62 8.29
N PHE A 22 18.25 -24.73 7.70
CA PHE A 22 18.26 -23.29 7.98
C PHE A 22 17.62 -22.41 6.90
N ALA A 23 17.02 -22.98 5.86
CA ALA A 23 16.21 -22.23 4.94
C ALA A 23 14.79 -22.06 5.50
N LEU A 24 14.66 -21.37 6.66
CA LEU A 24 13.36 -20.88 7.11
C LEU A 24 12.89 -19.80 6.12
N PRO A 25 11.59 -19.79 5.75
CA PRO A 25 11.07 -18.80 4.83
C PRO A 25 11.07 -17.41 5.51
N MET A 26 12.09 -16.60 5.23
CA MET A 26 12.16 -15.21 5.69
C MET A 26 10.97 -14.36 5.21
N ALA A 27 10.25 -14.79 4.18
CA ALA A 27 9.11 -14.08 3.64
C ALA A 27 7.87 -14.06 4.58
N ALA A 28 7.68 -15.09 5.42
CA ALA A 28 6.54 -15.14 6.33
C ALA A 28 6.69 -14.21 7.54
N GLN A 29 7.91 -13.97 8.00
CA GLN A 29 8.17 -13.05 9.13
C GLN A 29 7.98 -11.59 8.74
N THR A 30 8.34 -11.17 7.54
CA THR A 30 8.20 -9.79 7.06
C THR A 30 6.74 -9.35 6.91
N SER A 31 5.83 -10.25 6.51
CA SER A 31 4.41 -9.90 6.34
C SER A 31 3.70 -9.69 7.70
N THR A 32 4.03 -10.53 8.69
CA THR A 32 3.45 -10.41 10.04
C THR A 32 3.93 -9.15 10.77
N ASP A 33 5.21 -8.81 10.61
CA ASP A 33 5.81 -7.62 11.20
C ASP A 33 5.24 -6.33 10.57
N GLY A 34 5.08 -6.29 9.26
CA GLY A 34 4.47 -5.17 8.54
C GLY A 34 3.00 -4.93 8.95
N THR A 35 2.22 -6.01 9.08
CA THR A 35 0.83 -5.94 9.53
C THR A 35 0.71 -5.38 10.94
N ALA A 36 1.51 -5.89 11.88
CA ALA A 36 1.54 -5.40 13.26
C ALA A 36 1.94 -3.91 13.33
N LYS A 37 2.94 -3.51 12.55
CA LYS A 37 3.35 -2.10 12.46
C LYS A 37 2.24 -1.21 11.91
N MET A 38 1.57 -1.59 10.82
CA MET A 38 0.48 -0.80 10.25
C MET A 38 -0.67 -0.60 11.25
N VAL A 39 -1.08 -1.66 11.94
CA VAL A 39 -2.10 -1.58 12.99
C VAL A 39 -1.65 -0.66 14.13
N SER A 40 -0.40 -0.76 14.56
CA SER A 40 0.16 0.12 15.60
C SER A 40 0.16 1.59 15.19
N LEU A 41 0.48 1.92 13.93
CA LEU A 41 0.45 3.29 13.40
C LEU A 41 -0.98 3.86 13.38
N MET A 42 -1.96 3.06 12.96
CA MET A 42 -3.38 3.47 12.98
C MET A 42 -3.89 3.70 14.40
N GLN A 43 -3.55 2.80 15.35
CA GLN A 43 -3.95 2.93 16.76
C GLN A 43 -3.30 4.12 17.44
N ALA A 44 -2.00 4.36 17.20
CA ALA A 44 -1.28 5.51 17.75
C ALA A 44 -1.90 6.85 17.35
N ASN A 45 -2.55 6.90 16.18
CA ASN A 45 -3.25 8.08 15.68
C ASN A 45 -4.77 8.06 15.96
N ASN A 46 -5.26 7.11 16.74
CA ASN A 46 -6.69 6.96 17.07
C ASN A 46 -7.61 6.86 15.84
N TYR A 47 -7.12 6.32 14.73
CA TYR A 47 -7.96 6.08 13.56
C TYR A 47 -8.92 4.91 13.78
N SER A 48 -10.20 5.14 13.49
CA SER A 48 -11.18 4.06 13.36
C SER A 48 -11.02 3.44 11.97
N PHE A 49 -10.69 2.15 11.94
CA PHE A 49 -10.47 1.43 10.68
C PHE A 49 -11.24 0.10 10.64
N THR A 50 -11.53 -0.36 9.44
CA THR A 50 -12.10 -1.68 9.19
C THR A 50 -11.08 -2.55 8.47
N THR A 51 -11.06 -3.84 8.80
CA THR A 51 -10.28 -4.84 8.06
C THR A 51 -11.08 -5.33 6.85
N THR A 52 -10.40 -5.60 5.76
CA THR A 52 -11.00 -6.24 4.58
C THR A 52 -10.87 -7.77 4.67
N ARG A 53 -11.23 -8.48 3.60
CA ARG A 53 -10.96 -9.92 3.49
C ARG A 53 -9.46 -10.23 3.39
N SER A 54 -8.65 -9.26 2.93
CA SER A 54 -7.19 -9.38 2.93
C SER A 54 -6.64 -8.94 4.28
N PRO A 55 -5.77 -9.73 4.93
CA PRO A 55 -5.19 -9.38 6.23
C PRO A 55 -4.19 -8.23 6.15
N THR A 56 -3.83 -7.78 4.96
CA THR A 56 -2.87 -6.69 4.70
C THR A 56 -3.54 -5.45 4.11
N VAL A 57 -4.88 -5.34 4.20
CA VAL A 57 -5.64 -4.21 3.66
C VAL A 57 -6.67 -3.72 4.67
N TRP A 58 -6.67 -2.43 4.94
CA TRP A 58 -7.59 -1.74 5.84
C TRP A 58 -8.23 -0.54 5.16
N VAL A 59 -9.33 -0.06 5.72
CA VAL A 59 -10.04 1.13 5.22
C VAL A 59 -10.33 2.07 6.38
N ILE A 60 -10.02 3.34 6.19
CA ILE A 60 -10.41 4.45 7.07
C ILE A 60 -11.39 5.33 6.30
N HIS A 61 -12.50 5.69 6.93
CA HIS A 61 -13.50 6.57 6.34
C HIS A 61 -13.38 7.99 6.87
N PHE A 62 -13.44 8.96 5.97
CA PHE A 62 -13.49 10.39 6.31
C PHE A 62 -14.62 11.08 5.54
N THR A 63 -15.04 12.21 6.06
CA THR A 63 -15.93 13.13 5.36
C THR A 63 -15.13 14.32 4.86
N GLY A 64 -15.22 14.62 3.58
CA GLY A 64 -14.63 15.80 2.96
C GLY A 64 -15.65 16.91 2.72
N THR A 65 -15.17 18.01 2.18
CA THR A 65 -16.01 19.17 1.78
C THR A 65 -16.73 18.87 0.46
N HIS A 66 -16.00 18.35 -0.50
CA HIS A 66 -16.46 18.01 -1.85
C HIS A 66 -16.81 16.52 -1.95
N LEU A 67 -15.89 15.63 -1.60
CA LEU A 67 -16.09 14.19 -1.60
C LEU A 67 -16.62 13.75 -0.21
N LYS A 68 -17.92 13.46 -0.14
CA LYS A 68 -18.60 13.21 1.14
C LYS A 68 -18.19 11.92 1.85
N ASP A 69 -17.79 10.90 1.11
CA ASP A 69 -17.25 9.64 1.64
C ASP A 69 -15.87 9.39 1.04
N ILE A 70 -14.82 9.72 1.79
CA ILE A 70 -13.43 9.48 1.40
C ILE A 70 -13.00 8.16 2.04
N LYS A 71 -12.88 7.13 1.22
CA LYS A 71 -12.41 5.80 1.63
C LYS A 71 -10.90 5.72 1.42
N VAL A 72 -10.14 6.00 2.46
CA VAL A 72 -8.68 5.82 2.43
C VAL A 72 -8.37 4.34 2.62
N VAL A 73 -7.91 3.70 1.57
CA VAL A 73 -7.46 2.31 1.58
C VAL A 73 -5.97 2.26 1.88
N LEU A 74 -5.62 1.44 2.87
CA LEU A 74 -4.24 1.20 3.28
C LEU A 74 -3.89 -0.24 2.98
N ALA A 75 -2.81 -0.46 2.27
CA ALA A 75 -2.32 -1.78 1.91
C ALA A 75 -0.82 -1.91 2.18
N ILE A 76 -0.36 -3.14 2.38
CA ILE A 76 1.07 -3.44 2.47
C ILE A 76 1.50 -4.14 1.19
N ASP A 77 2.44 -3.54 0.48
CA ASP A 77 3.24 -4.21 -0.52
C ASP A 77 4.39 -4.95 0.17
N VAL A 78 4.16 -6.24 0.40
CA VAL A 78 5.12 -7.10 1.12
C VAL A 78 6.43 -7.25 0.34
N ALA A 79 6.36 -7.30 -0.99
CA ALA A 79 7.53 -7.49 -1.84
C ALA A 79 8.51 -6.31 -1.75
N ASN A 80 7.99 -5.09 -1.66
CA ASN A 80 8.78 -3.87 -1.62
C ASN A 80 8.90 -3.26 -0.21
N ASN A 81 8.29 -3.89 0.81
CA ASN A 81 8.21 -3.38 2.19
C ASN A 81 7.72 -1.92 2.25
N GLN A 82 6.64 -1.67 1.52
CA GLN A 82 6.00 -0.36 1.43
C GLN A 82 4.57 -0.41 1.93
N MET A 83 4.12 0.68 2.51
CA MET A 83 2.69 0.96 2.62
C MET A 83 2.23 1.70 1.36
N VAL A 84 1.10 1.25 0.84
CA VAL A 84 0.39 1.85 -0.29
C VAL A 84 -0.89 2.41 0.26
N ILE A 85 -1.08 3.71 0.14
CA ILE A 85 -2.26 4.41 0.61
C ILE A 85 -2.94 5.05 -0.58
N PHE A 86 -4.22 4.77 -0.80
CA PHE A 86 -4.92 5.30 -1.96
C PHE A 86 -6.41 5.57 -1.69
N VAL A 87 -6.97 6.41 -2.53
CA VAL A 87 -8.39 6.74 -2.59
C VAL A 87 -8.84 6.63 -4.04
N THR A 88 -9.89 5.85 -4.31
CA THR A 88 -10.61 5.92 -5.58
C THR A 88 -11.53 7.14 -5.53
N VAL A 89 -11.23 8.15 -6.35
CA VAL A 89 -11.91 9.45 -6.33
C VAL A 89 -13.13 9.45 -7.25
N VAL A 90 -13.00 8.85 -8.44
CA VAL A 90 -14.08 8.79 -9.44
C VAL A 90 -14.03 7.47 -10.19
N GLU A 91 -15.18 6.81 -10.31
CA GLU A 91 -15.31 5.62 -11.15
C GLU A 91 -15.18 5.98 -12.64
N LYS A 92 -14.57 5.11 -13.44
CA LYS A 92 -14.36 5.24 -14.88
C LYS A 92 -15.60 5.73 -15.64
N ARG A 93 -16.77 5.19 -15.31
CA ARG A 93 -18.04 5.52 -15.99
C ARG A 93 -18.43 7.00 -15.86
N ARG A 94 -17.90 7.70 -14.86
CA ARG A 94 -18.16 9.13 -14.61
C ARG A 94 -17.09 10.06 -15.18
N MET A 95 -16.01 9.53 -15.71
CA MET A 95 -14.92 10.34 -16.25
C MET A 95 -15.13 10.67 -17.73
N PRO A 96 -15.05 11.94 -18.11
CA PRO A 96 -14.96 12.32 -19.52
C PRO A 96 -13.54 12.02 -20.02
N VAL A 97 -13.38 11.10 -20.96
CA VAL A 97 -12.06 10.77 -21.53
C VAL A 97 -11.74 11.78 -22.65
N THR A 98 -11.47 13.03 -22.27
CA THR A 98 -11.02 14.09 -23.19
C THR A 98 -9.55 14.44 -22.93
N THR A 99 -8.86 14.96 -23.94
CA THR A 99 -7.45 15.39 -23.81
C THR A 99 -7.30 16.43 -22.70
N ASP A 100 -8.22 17.41 -22.63
CA ASP A 100 -8.15 18.48 -21.63
C ASP A 100 -8.33 17.95 -20.21
N PHE A 101 -9.27 17.02 -20.00
CA PHE A 101 -9.47 16.37 -18.70
C PHE A 101 -8.22 15.58 -18.28
N LEU A 102 -7.65 14.79 -19.19
CA LEU A 102 -6.42 14.04 -18.89
C LEU A 102 -5.24 14.96 -18.61
N HIS A 103 -5.09 16.07 -19.34
CA HIS A 103 -4.08 17.09 -19.05
C HIS A 103 -4.27 17.72 -17.67
N GLN A 104 -5.52 17.98 -17.26
CA GLN A 104 -5.83 18.47 -15.91
C GLN A 104 -5.39 17.47 -14.83
N LEU A 105 -5.67 16.18 -15.00
CA LEU A 105 -5.24 15.14 -14.08
C LEU A 105 -3.70 15.08 -13.95
N LEU A 106 -2.98 15.18 -15.06
CA LEU A 106 -1.52 15.17 -15.03
C LEU A 106 -0.93 16.38 -14.29
N LYS A 107 -1.57 17.55 -14.35
CA LYS A 107 -1.12 18.74 -13.61
C LYS A 107 -1.19 18.55 -12.10
N PHE A 108 -2.14 17.78 -11.60
CA PHE A 108 -2.23 17.50 -10.16
C PHE A 108 -0.99 16.79 -9.62
N ASN A 109 -0.29 15.98 -10.43
CA ASN A 109 0.98 15.38 -10.02
C ASN A 109 2.10 16.41 -9.79
N HIS A 110 1.94 17.64 -10.29
CA HIS A 110 2.85 18.76 -10.04
C HIS A 110 2.38 19.65 -8.89
N GLU A 111 1.07 19.73 -8.68
CA GLU A 111 0.47 20.60 -7.65
C GLU A 111 0.57 19.99 -6.24
N PHE A 112 0.52 18.66 -6.12
CA PHE A 112 0.51 17.96 -4.83
C PHE A 112 1.82 17.20 -4.60
N ASP A 113 2.50 17.52 -3.50
CA ASP A 113 3.70 16.79 -3.09
C ASP A 113 3.37 15.34 -2.72
N ARG A 114 4.24 14.40 -3.10
CA ARG A 114 4.15 12.95 -2.84
C ARG A 114 2.93 12.24 -3.41
N VAL A 115 1.90 12.97 -3.83
CA VAL A 115 0.65 12.41 -4.35
C VAL A 115 0.82 12.04 -5.81
N LYS A 116 0.42 10.84 -6.16
CA LYS A 116 0.30 10.36 -7.53
C LYS A 116 -1.16 10.32 -7.92
N VAL A 117 -1.50 10.98 -9.01
CA VAL A 117 -2.84 10.96 -9.60
C VAL A 117 -2.79 10.15 -10.88
N GLY A 118 -3.65 9.16 -11.02
CA GLY A 118 -3.66 8.27 -12.17
C GLY A 118 -4.88 7.37 -12.21
N LEU A 119 -4.89 6.46 -13.17
CA LEU A 119 -5.91 5.42 -13.28
C LEU A 119 -5.41 4.14 -12.62
N ASP A 120 -6.29 3.45 -11.92
CA ASP A 120 -6.01 2.12 -11.38
C ASP A 120 -6.27 1.01 -12.42
N ALA A 121 -6.27 -0.26 -12.00
CA ALA A 121 -6.44 -1.39 -12.89
C ALA A 121 -7.85 -1.49 -13.52
N ASP A 122 -8.83 -0.85 -12.90
CA ASP A 122 -10.23 -0.78 -13.38
C ASP A 122 -10.48 0.48 -14.21
N ASP A 123 -9.43 1.28 -14.46
CA ASP A 123 -9.46 2.61 -15.06
C ASP A 123 -10.21 3.65 -14.23
N ASP A 124 -10.39 3.41 -12.93
CA ASP A 124 -10.95 4.39 -12.01
C ASP A 124 -9.89 5.45 -11.66
N LEU A 125 -10.30 6.70 -11.48
CA LEU A 125 -9.39 7.75 -11.02
C LEU A 125 -8.99 7.52 -9.58
N SER A 126 -7.71 7.32 -9.36
CA SER A 126 -7.14 7.10 -8.03
C SER A 126 -6.10 8.16 -7.68
N VAL A 127 -6.06 8.48 -6.39
CA VAL A 127 -5.03 9.28 -5.74
C VAL A 127 -4.26 8.36 -4.82
N ARG A 128 -2.91 8.34 -4.92
CA ARG A 128 -2.07 7.36 -4.24
C ARG A 128 -0.81 7.98 -3.66
N ILE A 129 -0.38 7.48 -2.51
CA ILE A 129 0.93 7.71 -1.89
C ILE A 129 1.56 6.36 -1.58
N ASP A 130 2.83 6.18 -1.96
CA ASP A 130 3.65 5.04 -1.56
C ASP A 130 4.71 5.53 -0.58
N ALA A 131 4.86 4.84 0.56
CA ALA A 131 5.84 5.21 1.57
C ALA A 131 6.51 3.98 2.19
N PRO A 132 7.80 4.09 2.56
CA PRO A 132 8.52 2.99 3.18
C PRO A 132 7.96 2.67 4.56
N LEU A 133 7.38 1.48 4.74
CA LEU A 133 6.77 1.09 6.01
C LEU A 133 7.79 1.03 7.16
N ARG A 134 9.02 0.62 6.88
CA ARG A 134 10.07 0.40 7.90
C ARG A 134 10.51 1.66 8.65
N ILE A 135 10.49 2.82 7.98
CA ILE A 135 11.00 4.08 8.53
C ILE A 135 9.90 5.04 8.98
N SER A 136 8.65 4.77 8.64
CA SER A 136 7.53 5.64 9.02
C SER A 136 7.22 5.50 10.51
N ASP A 137 7.07 6.62 11.18
CA ASP A 137 6.55 6.71 12.54
C ASP A 137 5.08 7.15 12.56
N ALA A 138 4.51 7.37 13.75
CA ALA A 138 3.11 7.74 13.89
C ALA A 138 2.82 9.15 13.31
N THR A 139 3.76 10.08 13.38
CA THR A 139 3.63 11.44 12.86
C THR A 139 3.66 11.41 11.33
N ASP A 140 4.67 10.75 10.74
CA ASP A 140 4.76 10.57 9.29
C ASP A 140 3.50 9.91 8.73
N PHE A 141 3.00 8.88 9.42
CA PHE A 141 1.78 8.17 9.02
C PHE A 141 0.56 9.09 9.05
N HIS A 142 0.39 9.90 10.11
CA HIS A 142 -0.68 10.88 10.21
C HIS A 142 -0.63 11.91 9.07
N ASP A 143 0.55 12.42 8.78
CA ASP A 143 0.76 13.41 7.72
C ASP A 143 0.41 12.83 6.35
N ILE A 144 0.81 11.60 6.06
CA ILE A 144 0.49 10.90 4.81
C ILE A 144 -1.02 10.69 4.66
N VAL A 145 -1.70 10.20 5.71
CA VAL A 145 -3.16 9.98 5.69
C VAL A 145 -3.91 11.30 5.54
N THR A 146 -3.44 12.34 6.20
CA THR A 146 -4.03 13.69 6.09
C THR A 146 -3.83 14.27 4.71
N GLN A 147 -2.64 14.12 4.15
CA GLN A 147 -2.30 14.62 2.82
C GLN A 147 -3.14 13.96 1.73
N ILE A 148 -3.25 12.62 1.75
CA ILE A 148 -4.03 11.91 0.73
C ILE A 148 -5.54 12.22 0.84
N LYS A 149 -6.07 12.30 2.07
CA LYS A 149 -7.45 12.70 2.32
C LYS A 149 -7.74 14.08 1.73
N ASN A 150 -6.89 15.07 2.04
CA ASN A 150 -7.07 16.45 1.60
C ASN A 150 -6.91 16.58 0.08
N ALA A 151 -5.88 15.95 -0.49
CA ALA A 151 -5.66 15.95 -1.93
C ALA A 151 -6.84 15.32 -2.69
N SER A 152 -7.39 14.19 -2.20
CA SER A 152 -8.54 13.54 -2.82
C SER A 152 -9.79 14.42 -2.81
N ASP A 153 -10.06 15.10 -1.70
CA ASP A 153 -11.20 16.02 -1.57
C ASP A 153 -11.05 17.23 -2.50
N GLU A 154 -9.86 17.84 -2.55
CA GLU A 154 -9.58 19.00 -3.39
C GLU A 154 -9.58 18.64 -4.88
N ILE A 155 -8.97 17.52 -5.26
CA ILE A 155 -8.99 17.04 -6.65
C ILE A 155 -10.42 16.79 -7.10
N TYR A 156 -11.23 16.09 -6.27
CA TYR A 156 -12.64 15.87 -6.59
C TYR A 156 -13.37 17.19 -6.82
N GLY A 157 -13.22 18.17 -5.93
CA GLY A 157 -13.86 19.48 -6.08
C GLY A 157 -13.46 20.23 -7.35
N LYS A 158 -12.21 20.10 -7.79
CA LYS A 158 -11.72 20.71 -9.04
C LYS A 158 -12.26 20.04 -10.31
N ILE A 159 -12.56 18.73 -10.26
CA ILE A 159 -13.01 17.97 -11.43
C ILE A 159 -14.52 17.73 -11.47
N GLU A 160 -15.21 17.80 -10.32
CA GLU A 160 -16.65 17.53 -10.20
C GLU A 160 -17.52 18.20 -11.26
N PRO A 161 -17.29 19.49 -11.61
CA PRO A 161 -18.08 20.17 -12.65
C PRO A 161 -17.96 19.55 -14.05
N ASN A 162 -16.92 18.77 -14.29
CA ASN A 162 -16.63 18.14 -15.58
C ASN A 162 -17.04 16.67 -15.64
N LEU A 163 -17.48 16.08 -14.51
CA LEU A 163 -17.82 14.66 -14.46
C LEU A 163 -19.13 14.37 -15.19
N LEU A 164 -19.21 13.16 -15.73
CA LEU A 164 -20.44 12.64 -16.32
C LEU A 164 -21.45 12.29 -15.21
N PRO A 165 -22.76 12.41 -15.47
CA PRO A 165 -23.82 12.09 -14.53
C PRO A 165 -23.87 10.62 -14.13
#